data_81204cdf5943cbbb7b54216bb96893f0
#
_entry.id   81204cdf5943cbbb7b54216bb96893f0
#
_cell.length_a   1.000
_cell.length_b   1.000
_cell.length_c   1.000
_cell.angle_alpha   90.00
_cell.angle_beta   90.00
_cell.angle_gamma   90.00
#
_symmetry.space_group_name_H-M   'P 1'
#
loop_
_entity.id
_entity.type
_entity.pdbx_description
1 polymer ?
#
loop_
_entity_poly.entity_id
_entity_poly.type
_entity_poly.pdbx_seq_one_letter_code
_entity_poly.pdbx_strand_id
1 'polypeptide(L)'
;MEKAESPKRVWKYLKPTLQSMSCLQRIRAEISTFLQERWVEHRALENPHLTLAYLTGVTQDQISQLFIANEGRQKGRGESLLQENSLLEKKPEIWFSQLKVWRSFVDDQVYLVLVQEQENYELRVKMMNSQSEPHISLFSLWEMTEEDYFRFEKEVFPQLKKKIWSYLERGQIQIDLAKEYIDIKDF
;
A
#
# COMPACT_ATOMS: atom_id res chain seq x y z
N MET A 1 15.68 -38.30 -8.02
CA MET A 1 16.10 -37.12 -7.27
C MET A 1 15.12 -36.02 -7.58
N GLU A 2 14.17 -35.75 -6.70
CA GLU A 2 13.33 -34.57 -6.81
C GLU A 2 14.23 -33.33 -6.66
N LYS A 3 14.20 -32.44 -7.62
CA LYS A 3 14.85 -31.12 -7.48
C LYS A 3 14.13 -30.41 -6.36
N ALA A 4 14.85 -30.08 -5.29
CA ALA A 4 14.34 -29.22 -4.24
C ALA A 4 13.84 -27.92 -4.93
N GLU A 5 12.56 -27.63 -4.78
CA GLU A 5 11.98 -26.39 -5.32
C GLU A 5 12.66 -25.19 -4.69
N SER A 6 13.04 -24.24 -5.52
CA SER A 6 13.59 -22.98 -5.05
C SER A 6 12.57 -22.23 -4.22
N PRO A 7 12.96 -21.66 -3.08
CA PRO A 7 12.06 -20.86 -2.26
C PRO A 7 11.54 -19.66 -3.06
N LYS A 8 10.32 -19.23 -2.78
CA LYS A 8 9.64 -18.16 -3.53
C LYS A 8 9.33 -16.97 -2.61
N ARG A 9 9.19 -15.81 -3.24
CA ARG A 9 8.62 -14.60 -2.64
C ARG A 9 7.21 -14.43 -3.16
N VAL A 10 6.27 -14.15 -2.27
CA VAL A 10 4.87 -13.93 -2.62
C VAL A 10 4.44 -12.56 -2.11
N TRP A 11 3.88 -11.78 -3.01
CA TRP A 11 3.27 -10.50 -2.73
C TRP A 11 1.78 -10.57 -2.98
N LYS A 12 1.00 -10.24 -1.96
CA LYS A 12 -0.43 -10.02 -2.10
C LYS A 12 -0.75 -8.55 -1.86
N TYR A 13 -1.46 -7.91 -2.76
CA TYR A 13 -1.67 -6.47 -2.71
C TYR A 13 -2.97 -6.02 -3.38
N LEU A 14 -3.39 -4.81 -3.06
CA LEU A 14 -4.51 -4.09 -3.67
C LEU A 14 -3.98 -2.89 -4.44
N LYS A 15 -4.70 -2.48 -5.48
CA LYS A 15 -4.36 -1.29 -6.26
C LYS A 15 -5.35 -0.17 -6.01
N PRO A 16 -4.92 1.09 -6.18
CA PRO A 16 -5.85 2.21 -6.30
C PRO A 16 -6.83 2.00 -7.45
N THR A 17 -8.03 2.54 -7.32
CA THR A 17 -9.00 2.57 -8.44
C THR A 17 -8.43 3.35 -9.62
N LEU A 18 -8.91 3.07 -10.83
CA LEU A 18 -8.48 3.79 -12.03
C LEU A 18 -8.66 5.31 -11.90
N GLN A 19 -9.77 5.74 -11.30
CA GLN A 19 -10.03 7.15 -11.06
C GLN A 19 -9.01 7.76 -10.10
N SER A 20 -8.63 7.04 -9.06
CA SER A 20 -7.63 7.48 -8.08
C SER A 20 -6.21 7.53 -8.66
N MET A 21 -5.90 6.70 -9.66
CA MET A 21 -4.57 6.69 -10.28
C MET A 21 -4.20 8.04 -10.92
N SER A 22 -5.13 8.71 -11.58
CA SER A 22 -4.87 10.04 -12.18
C SER A 22 -4.57 11.09 -11.11
N CYS A 23 -5.31 11.07 -10.01
CA CYS A 23 -5.05 11.95 -8.86
C CYS A 23 -3.69 11.64 -8.22
N LEU A 24 -3.39 10.37 -8.03
CA LEU A 24 -2.13 9.92 -7.45
C LEU A 24 -0.93 10.34 -8.30
N GLN A 25 -1.03 10.28 -9.63
CA GLN A 25 0.02 10.77 -10.54
C GLN A 25 0.27 12.27 -10.36
N ARG A 26 -0.76 13.09 -10.20
CA ARG A 26 -0.63 14.53 -9.94
C ARG A 26 0.04 14.78 -8.59
N ILE A 27 -0.38 14.10 -7.54
CA ILE A 27 0.24 14.19 -6.20
C ILE A 27 1.73 13.83 -6.29
N ARG A 28 2.07 12.77 -6.99
CA ARG A 28 3.46 12.33 -7.17
C ARG A 28 4.29 13.36 -7.95
N ALA A 29 3.74 13.96 -8.99
CA ALA A 29 4.43 14.99 -9.75
C ALA A 29 4.73 16.22 -8.87
N GLU A 30 3.77 16.68 -8.07
CA GLU A 30 3.96 17.80 -7.15
C GLU A 30 4.99 17.48 -6.06
N ILE A 31 4.95 16.28 -5.49
CA ILE A 31 5.96 15.84 -4.50
C ILE A 31 7.34 15.80 -5.14
N SER A 32 7.48 15.21 -6.32
CA SER A 32 8.76 15.11 -7.01
C SER A 32 9.37 16.49 -7.30
N THR A 33 8.57 17.42 -7.82
CA THR A 33 9.01 18.80 -8.06
C THR A 33 9.47 19.46 -6.77
N PHE A 34 8.71 19.33 -5.70
CA PHE A 34 9.04 19.90 -4.40
C PHE A 34 10.36 19.36 -3.84
N LEU A 35 10.60 18.05 -3.96
CA LEU A 35 11.81 17.40 -3.48
C LEU A 35 13.04 17.79 -4.33
N GLN A 36 12.87 17.90 -5.67
CA GLN A 36 13.92 18.34 -6.58
C GLN A 36 14.38 19.77 -6.27
N GLU A 37 13.45 20.70 -6.03
CA GLU A 37 13.77 22.08 -5.65
C GLU A 37 14.59 22.19 -4.37
N ARG A 38 14.58 21.17 -3.53
CA ARG A 38 15.29 21.09 -2.24
C ARG A 38 16.46 20.11 -2.24
N TRP A 39 16.83 19.62 -3.40
CA TRP A 39 17.96 18.70 -3.57
C TRP A 39 17.83 17.42 -2.75
N VAL A 40 16.58 16.97 -2.50
CA VAL A 40 16.30 15.71 -1.83
C VAL A 40 16.28 14.60 -2.87
N GLU A 41 17.23 13.70 -2.79
CA GLU A 41 17.27 12.52 -3.67
C GLU A 41 16.09 11.60 -3.39
N HIS A 42 15.38 11.23 -4.45
CA HIS A 42 14.19 10.41 -4.34
C HIS A 42 13.96 9.59 -5.59
N ARG A 43 13.29 8.46 -5.40
CA ARG A 43 12.83 7.60 -6.48
C ARG A 43 11.32 7.36 -6.35
N ALA A 44 10.58 7.67 -7.40
CA ALA A 44 9.18 7.33 -7.47
C ALA A 44 9.00 5.81 -7.58
N LEU A 45 8.11 5.25 -6.78
CA LEU A 45 7.74 3.85 -6.88
C LEU A 45 6.75 3.66 -8.03
N GLU A 46 7.09 2.81 -8.99
CA GLU A 46 6.39 2.72 -10.27
C GLU A 46 4.94 2.26 -10.12
N ASN A 47 4.70 1.29 -9.26
CA ASN A 47 3.40 0.67 -9.08
C ASN A 47 2.86 0.93 -7.66
N PRO A 48 2.22 2.08 -7.41
CA PRO A 48 1.62 2.33 -6.09
C PRO A 48 0.57 1.29 -5.77
N HIS A 49 0.72 0.63 -4.64
CA HIS A 49 -0.16 -0.43 -4.16
C HIS A 49 -0.19 -0.48 -2.64
N LEU A 50 -1.20 -1.15 -2.10
CA LEU A 50 -1.28 -1.47 -0.70
C LEU A 50 -0.93 -2.94 -0.50
N THR A 51 0.14 -3.22 0.21
CA THR A 51 0.55 -4.59 0.51
C THR A 51 -0.35 -5.20 1.57
N LEU A 52 -0.97 -6.33 1.25
CA LEU A 52 -1.75 -7.14 2.19
C LEU A 52 -0.89 -8.17 2.90
N ALA A 53 0.00 -8.81 2.16
CA ALA A 53 0.94 -9.79 2.69
C ALA A 53 2.21 -9.84 1.84
N TYR A 54 3.33 -10.05 2.50
CA TYR A 54 4.62 -10.32 1.88
C TYR A 54 5.26 -11.50 2.58
N LEU A 55 5.48 -12.58 1.83
CA LEU A 55 6.03 -13.82 2.34
C LEU A 55 7.31 -14.17 1.57
N THR A 56 8.33 -14.62 2.28
CA THR A 56 9.60 -15.05 1.70
C THR A 56 9.92 -16.47 2.13
N GLY A 57 10.62 -17.21 1.28
CA GLY A 57 11.06 -18.56 1.61
C GLY A 57 9.92 -19.59 1.62
N VAL A 58 8.80 -19.31 0.96
CA VAL A 58 7.64 -20.21 0.88
C VAL A 58 7.79 -21.20 -0.28
N THR A 59 7.30 -22.43 -0.07
CA THR A 59 7.23 -23.45 -1.10
C THR A 59 5.95 -23.31 -1.92
N GLN A 60 5.92 -23.94 -3.12
CA GLN A 60 4.73 -23.95 -3.97
C GLN A 60 3.50 -24.54 -3.26
N ASP A 61 3.69 -25.57 -2.45
CA ASP A 61 2.61 -26.18 -1.68
C ASP A 61 2.02 -25.24 -0.63
N GLN A 62 2.87 -24.49 0.07
CA GLN A 62 2.43 -23.45 1.02
C GLN A 62 1.67 -22.32 0.31
N ILE A 63 2.12 -21.92 -0.87
CA ILE A 63 1.42 -20.94 -1.71
C ILE A 63 0.03 -21.47 -2.08
N SER A 64 -0.06 -22.71 -2.57
CA SER A 64 -1.33 -23.34 -2.95
C SER A 64 -2.30 -23.41 -1.78
N GLN A 65 -1.82 -23.74 -0.57
CA GLN A 65 -2.67 -23.75 0.65
C GLN A 65 -3.20 -22.37 1.02
N LEU A 66 -2.39 -21.32 0.86
CA LEU A 66 -2.84 -19.94 1.08
C LEU A 66 -3.94 -19.51 0.12
N PHE A 67 -3.88 -19.93 -1.14
CA PHE A 67 -4.92 -19.68 -2.14
C PHE A 67 -6.23 -20.42 -1.82
N ILE A 68 -6.16 -21.71 -1.52
CA ILE A 68 -7.33 -22.53 -1.21
C ILE A 68 -8.06 -21.97 0.03
N ALA A 69 -7.33 -21.59 1.07
CA ALA A 69 -7.91 -20.99 2.27
C ALA A 69 -8.66 -19.68 1.98
N ASN A 70 -8.18 -18.89 1.01
CA ASN A 70 -8.82 -17.63 0.61
C ASN A 70 -10.06 -17.85 -0.26
N GLU A 71 -10.05 -18.82 -1.18
CA GLU A 71 -11.23 -19.17 -1.98
C GLU A 71 -12.37 -19.73 -1.14
N GLY A 72 -12.05 -20.55 -0.14
CA GLY A 72 -13.04 -21.08 0.80
C GLY A 72 -13.74 -19.99 1.63
N ARG A 73 -13.02 -18.92 1.99
CA ARG A 73 -13.61 -17.76 2.70
C ARG A 73 -14.47 -16.88 1.81
N GLN A 74 -14.17 -16.79 0.51
CA GLN A 74 -15.01 -16.07 -0.45
C GLN A 74 -16.29 -16.83 -0.81
N LYS A 75 -16.22 -18.15 -0.96
CA LYS A 75 -17.40 -19.00 -1.24
C LYS A 75 -18.39 -19.05 -0.07
N GLY A 76 -17.91 -19.07 1.17
CA GLY A 76 -18.77 -19.06 2.35
C GLY A 76 -19.52 -17.74 2.59
N ARG A 77 -19.08 -16.63 2.00
CA ARG A 77 -19.77 -15.32 2.03
C ARG A 77 -20.75 -15.12 0.86
N GLY A 78 -20.56 -15.82 -0.26
CA GLY A 78 -21.36 -15.61 -1.47
C GLY A 78 -22.79 -16.18 -1.39
N GLU A 79 -23.03 -17.22 -0.62
CA GLU A 79 -24.35 -17.86 -0.54
C GLU A 79 -25.29 -17.23 0.48
N SER A 80 -24.79 -16.50 1.46
CA SER A 80 -25.63 -15.79 2.44
C SER A 80 -26.09 -14.39 2.00
N LEU A 81 -25.51 -13.82 0.97
CA LEU A 81 -25.80 -12.44 0.51
C LEU A 81 -26.85 -12.37 -0.62
N LEU A 82 -27.38 -13.51 -1.08
CA LEU A 82 -28.43 -13.52 -2.12
C LEU A 82 -29.86 -13.36 -1.58
N GLN A 83 -30.06 -13.20 -0.29
CA GLN A 83 -31.38 -13.10 0.32
C GLN A 83 -31.70 -11.78 1.05
N GLU A 84 -30.82 -10.82 1.12
CA GLU A 84 -31.18 -9.50 1.65
C GLU A 84 -31.09 -8.43 0.57
N ASN A 85 -32.27 -8.19 0.00
CA ASN A 85 -32.55 -7.12 -0.95
C ASN A 85 -32.30 -5.73 -0.37
N SER A 86 -31.64 -4.89 -1.20
CA SER A 86 -32.04 -3.51 -1.43
C SER A 86 -32.08 -2.53 -0.24
N LEU A 87 -31.01 -2.44 0.47
CA LEU A 87 -30.50 -1.14 0.88
C LEU A 87 -29.12 -1.04 0.24
N LEU A 88 -28.94 -0.04 -0.61
CA LEU A 88 -27.66 0.38 -1.16
C LEU A 88 -26.75 0.75 0.03
N GLU A 89 -26.24 -0.24 0.76
CA GLU A 89 -25.15 -0.02 1.67
C GLU A 89 -24.00 0.46 0.81
N LYS A 90 -23.75 1.77 0.85
CA LYS A 90 -22.52 2.35 0.34
C LYS A 90 -21.40 1.53 0.97
N LYS A 91 -20.68 0.77 0.14
CA LYS A 91 -19.44 0.13 0.59
C LYS A 91 -18.62 1.20 1.29
N PRO A 92 -18.12 0.95 2.50
CA PRO A 92 -17.35 1.96 3.21
C PRO A 92 -16.20 2.42 2.31
N GLU A 93 -16.19 3.69 1.99
CA GLU A 93 -15.14 4.29 1.18
C GLU A 93 -13.89 4.38 2.05
N ILE A 94 -12.79 3.78 1.59
CA ILE A 94 -11.51 3.84 2.28
C ILE A 94 -10.63 4.86 1.59
N TRP A 95 -10.30 5.90 2.32
CA TRP A 95 -9.54 7.03 1.83
C TRP A 95 -8.11 7.02 2.36
N PHE A 96 -7.16 7.19 1.46
CA PHE A 96 -5.74 7.37 1.77
C PHE A 96 -5.39 8.83 1.52
N SER A 97 -5.45 9.64 2.56
CA SER A 97 -5.34 11.09 2.48
C SER A 97 -4.25 11.70 3.36
N GLN A 98 -3.62 10.90 4.22
CA GLN A 98 -2.56 11.40 5.10
C GLN A 98 -1.19 11.03 4.56
N LEU A 99 -0.36 12.03 4.27
CA LEU A 99 1.04 11.81 3.95
C LEU A 99 1.85 11.62 5.23
N LYS A 100 2.65 10.56 5.26
CA LYS A 100 3.61 10.28 6.33
C LYS A 100 5.00 9.99 5.74
N VAL A 101 6.01 10.19 6.57
CA VAL A 101 7.37 9.73 6.30
C VAL A 101 7.68 8.57 7.24
N TRP A 102 8.23 7.49 6.68
CA TRP A 102 8.61 6.29 7.42
C TRP A 102 10.05 5.92 7.17
N ARG A 103 10.73 5.49 8.23
CA ARG A 103 12.00 4.78 8.11
C ARG A 103 11.73 3.29 8.29
N SER A 104 12.07 2.50 7.28
CA SER A 104 11.91 1.05 7.32
C SER A 104 12.99 0.42 8.19
N PHE A 105 12.58 -0.46 9.09
CA PHE A 105 13.51 -1.24 9.92
C PHE A 105 14.16 -2.42 9.18
N VAL A 106 13.64 -2.75 8.00
CA VAL A 106 14.11 -3.90 7.21
C VAL A 106 15.31 -3.55 6.34
N ASP A 107 15.23 -2.41 5.67
CA ASP A 107 16.23 -1.96 4.68
C ASP A 107 16.84 -0.60 5.03
N ASP A 108 16.50 -0.04 6.17
CA ASP A 108 16.94 1.28 6.66
C ASP A 108 16.62 2.44 5.69
N GLN A 109 15.70 2.21 4.76
CA GLN A 109 15.29 3.22 3.78
C GLN A 109 14.14 4.09 4.30
N VAL A 110 14.12 5.33 3.84
CA VAL A 110 13.06 6.28 4.15
C VAL A 110 12.04 6.29 3.02
N TYR A 111 10.77 6.21 3.37
CA TYR A 111 9.66 6.22 2.42
C TYR A 111 8.68 7.36 2.70
N LEU A 112 8.16 7.95 1.63
CA LEU A 112 6.95 8.76 1.69
C LEU A 112 5.76 7.86 1.36
N VAL A 113 4.80 7.83 2.26
CA VAL A 113 3.65 6.94 2.18
C VAL A 113 2.35 7.70 2.39
N LEU A 114 1.28 7.25 1.74
CA LEU A 114 -0.08 7.64 2.08
C LEU A 114 -0.68 6.60 3.02
N VAL A 115 -1.28 7.07 4.10
CA VAL A 115 -2.01 6.22 5.04
C VAL A 115 -3.49 6.56 5.03
N GLN A 116 -4.31 5.63 5.51
CA GLN A 116 -5.76 5.81 5.61
C GLN A 116 -6.09 6.88 6.65
N GLU A 117 -7.17 7.60 6.43
CA GLU A 117 -7.65 8.62 7.36
C GLU A 117 -8.31 7.99 8.59
N GLN A 118 -9.08 6.93 8.36
CA GLN A 118 -9.76 6.18 9.40
C GLN A 118 -9.48 4.69 9.26
N GLU A 119 -9.34 4.00 10.38
CA GLU A 119 -9.13 2.57 10.39
C GLU A 119 -10.33 1.85 9.77
N ASN A 120 -10.07 0.95 8.83
CA ASN A 120 -11.08 0.11 8.20
C ASN A 120 -10.89 -1.35 8.61
N TYR A 121 -11.91 -1.90 9.26
CA TYR A 121 -11.87 -3.27 9.77
C TYR A 121 -11.73 -4.33 8.65
N GLU A 122 -12.42 -4.18 7.54
CA GLU A 122 -12.33 -5.11 6.41
C GLU A 122 -10.91 -5.15 5.83
N LEU A 123 -10.28 -3.99 5.68
CA LEU A 123 -8.89 -3.91 5.25
C LEU A 123 -7.94 -4.56 6.25
N ARG A 124 -8.15 -4.35 7.55
CA ARG A 124 -7.35 -4.99 8.61
C ARG A 124 -7.44 -6.51 8.54
N VAL A 125 -8.64 -7.04 8.35
CA VAL A 125 -8.85 -8.50 8.19
C VAL A 125 -8.12 -9.03 6.95
N LYS A 126 -8.14 -8.28 5.85
CA LYS A 126 -7.41 -8.66 4.62
C LYS A 126 -5.89 -8.64 4.79
N MET A 127 -5.36 -7.81 5.65
CA MET A 127 -3.92 -7.73 5.94
C MET A 127 -3.37 -8.86 6.81
N MET A 128 -4.17 -9.89 7.08
CA MET A 128 -3.75 -11.12 7.78
C MET A 128 -2.98 -10.85 9.09
N ASN A 129 -3.49 -9.98 9.93
CA ASN A 129 -2.88 -9.60 11.22
C ASN A 129 -1.51 -8.89 11.10
N SER A 130 -1.21 -8.28 9.96
CA SER A 130 -0.06 -7.39 9.86
C SER A 130 -0.15 -6.28 10.92
N GLN A 131 0.93 -6.07 11.66
CA GLN A 131 1.01 -4.97 12.65
C GLN A 131 1.27 -3.62 11.98
N SER A 132 1.62 -3.61 10.70
CA SER A 132 1.89 -2.38 9.97
C SER A 132 0.59 -1.62 9.69
N GLU A 133 0.68 -0.29 9.74
CA GLU A 133 -0.41 0.59 9.31
C GLU A 133 -0.64 0.42 7.81
N PRO A 134 -1.91 0.27 7.33
CA PRO A 134 -2.20 0.22 5.91
C PRO A 134 -1.68 1.46 5.19
N HIS A 135 -0.87 1.28 4.15
CA HIS A 135 -0.23 2.38 3.44
C HIS A 135 0.00 2.10 1.96
N ILE A 136 0.13 3.17 1.20
CA ILE A 136 0.56 3.17 -0.19
C ILE A 136 1.90 3.89 -0.25
N SER A 137 2.96 3.19 -0.62
CA SER A 137 4.29 3.79 -0.77
C SER A 137 4.37 4.58 -2.08
N LEU A 138 4.80 5.84 -2.00
CA LEU A 138 4.90 6.75 -3.14
C LEU A 138 6.33 6.94 -3.63
N PHE A 139 7.25 7.15 -2.70
CA PHE A 139 8.68 7.42 -2.96
C PHE A 139 9.55 6.69 -1.96
N SER A 140 10.72 6.27 -2.41
CA SER A 140 11.85 6.04 -1.52
C SER A 140 12.79 7.23 -1.58
N LEU A 141 13.28 7.66 -0.42
CA LEU A 141 14.26 8.73 -0.26
C LEU A 141 15.61 8.07 0.00
N TRP A 142 16.56 8.26 -0.95
CA TRP A 142 17.82 7.54 -0.93
C TRP A 142 18.82 8.15 0.05
N GLU A 143 19.63 7.25 0.66
CA GLU A 143 20.87 7.58 1.39
C GLU A 143 20.74 8.67 2.46
N MET A 144 19.60 8.72 3.14
CA MET A 144 19.44 9.62 4.27
C MET A 144 20.22 9.09 5.49
N THR A 145 21.17 9.88 5.95
CA THR A 145 21.72 9.68 7.30
C THR A 145 20.64 9.92 8.35
N GLU A 146 20.87 9.51 9.58
CA GLU A 146 19.92 9.77 10.68
C GLU A 146 19.68 11.28 10.90
N GLU A 147 20.75 12.09 10.75
CA GLU A 147 20.67 13.56 10.84
C GLU A 147 19.85 14.15 9.70
N ASP A 148 20.05 13.68 8.46
CA ASP A 148 19.31 14.13 7.28
C ASP A 148 17.82 13.74 7.40
N TYR A 149 17.53 12.54 7.89
CA TYR A 149 16.16 12.11 8.15
C TYR A 149 15.47 13.05 9.15
N PHE A 150 16.13 13.33 10.27
CA PHE A 150 15.59 14.21 11.31
C PHE A 150 15.36 15.65 10.81
N ARG A 151 16.31 16.19 10.02
CA ARG A 151 16.15 17.49 9.37
C ARG A 151 14.98 17.48 8.38
N PHE A 152 14.92 16.45 7.53
CA PHE A 152 13.82 16.28 6.59
C PHE A 152 12.46 16.24 7.30
N GLU A 153 12.31 15.42 8.32
CA GLU A 153 11.07 15.28 9.08
C GLU A 153 10.63 16.58 9.74
N LYS A 154 11.56 17.37 10.27
CA LYS A 154 11.24 18.60 10.99
C LYS A 154 11.09 19.83 10.13
N GLU A 155 11.90 19.97 9.08
CA GLU A 155 11.97 21.21 8.32
C GLU A 155 11.31 21.11 6.95
N VAL A 156 11.52 20.01 6.23
CA VAL A 156 11.07 19.84 4.84
C VAL A 156 9.69 19.23 4.76
N PHE A 157 9.46 18.18 5.51
CA PHE A 157 8.21 17.42 5.44
C PHE A 157 6.95 18.22 5.83
N PRO A 158 6.95 19.10 6.85
CA PRO A 158 5.80 19.96 7.15
C PRO A 158 5.43 20.90 5.99
N GLN A 159 6.43 21.42 5.27
CA GLN A 159 6.21 22.27 4.09
C GLN A 159 5.63 21.45 2.93
N LEU A 160 6.12 20.24 2.72
CA LEU A 160 5.60 19.32 1.73
C LEU A 160 4.14 18.98 2.03
N LYS A 161 3.81 18.62 3.26
CA LYS A 161 2.42 18.35 3.70
C LYS A 161 1.50 19.52 3.40
N LYS A 162 1.93 20.74 3.71
CA LYS A 162 1.15 21.95 3.44
C LYS A 162 0.92 22.16 1.94
N LYS A 163 1.96 21.95 1.12
CA LYS A 163 1.88 22.12 -0.34
C LYS A 163 0.88 21.14 -0.97
N ILE A 164 0.91 19.88 -0.56
CA ILE A 164 0.06 18.84 -1.18
C ILE A 164 -1.30 18.68 -0.53
N TRP A 165 -1.56 19.38 0.58
CA TRP A 165 -2.82 19.26 1.32
C TRP A 165 -4.06 19.46 0.45
N SER A 166 -4.07 20.47 -0.40
CA SER A 166 -5.20 20.76 -1.31
C SER A 166 -5.47 19.65 -2.32
N TYR A 167 -4.44 18.91 -2.70
CA TYR A 167 -4.58 17.75 -3.60
C TYR A 167 -5.12 16.54 -2.85
N LEU A 168 -4.67 16.31 -1.62
CA LEU A 168 -5.15 15.22 -0.78
C LEU A 168 -6.59 15.43 -0.32
N GLU A 169 -6.96 16.65 0.02
CA GLU A 169 -8.32 17.01 0.44
C GLU A 169 -9.34 16.86 -0.71
N ARG A 170 -8.94 17.19 -1.95
CA ARG A 170 -9.79 17.08 -3.14
C ARG A 170 -9.67 15.73 -3.84
N GLY A 171 -8.51 15.14 -3.78
CA GLY A 171 -8.15 13.92 -4.49
C GLY A 171 -8.17 12.72 -3.57
N GLN A 172 -9.32 12.16 -3.43
CA GLN A 172 -9.53 10.99 -2.60
C GLN A 172 -8.94 9.77 -3.30
N ILE A 173 -7.91 9.19 -2.68
CA ILE A 173 -7.28 7.98 -3.18
C ILE A 173 -8.01 6.78 -2.60
N GLN A 174 -8.79 6.10 -3.44
CA GLN A 174 -9.49 4.87 -3.09
C GLN A 174 -8.73 3.64 -3.54
N ILE A 175 -8.78 2.60 -2.71
CA ILE A 175 -8.32 1.26 -3.04
C ILE A 175 -9.51 0.39 -3.46
N ASP A 176 -9.33 -0.38 -4.51
CA ASP A 176 -10.29 -1.41 -4.92
C ASP A 176 -10.12 -2.66 -4.03
N LEU A 177 -11.01 -2.78 -3.04
CA LEU A 177 -11.01 -3.93 -2.12
C LEU A 177 -11.47 -5.23 -2.76
N ALA A 178 -12.16 -5.16 -3.89
CA ALA A 178 -12.73 -6.34 -4.55
C ALA A 178 -11.69 -7.10 -5.37
N LYS A 179 -10.59 -6.44 -5.76
CA LYS A 179 -9.60 -7.00 -6.67
C LYS A 179 -8.23 -7.13 -6.01
N GLU A 180 -7.89 -8.34 -5.62
CA GLU A 180 -6.59 -8.69 -5.07
C GLU A 180 -5.65 -9.15 -6.19
N TYR A 181 -4.39 -8.74 -6.10
CA TYR A 181 -3.31 -9.13 -6.99
C TYR A 181 -2.29 -9.95 -6.23
N ILE A 182 -1.66 -10.89 -6.92
CA ILE A 182 -0.64 -11.75 -6.34
C ILE A 182 0.50 -11.88 -7.34
N ASP A 183 1.69 -11.53 -6.89
CA ASP A 183 2.93 -11.71 -7.63
C ASP A 183 3.78 -12.76 -6.93
N ILE A 184 4.29 -13.71 -7.69
CA ILE A 184 5.18 -14.78 -7.22
C ILE A 184 6.50 -14.65 -7.97
N LYS A 185 7.60 -14.57 -7.23
CA LYS A 185 8.95 -14.49 -7.80
C LYS A 185 9.84 -15.56 -7.15
N ASP A 186 10.75 -16.10 -7.93
CA ASP A 186 11.82 -16.95 -7.40
C ASP A 186 12.74 -16.13 -6.48
N PHE A 187 13.32 -16.83 -5.50
CA PHE A 187 14.21 -16.20 -4.51
C PHE A 187 15.63 -16.05 -5.09
#